data_e6a0fa21fa183e97330d2bd43dd5508b
#
_entry.id   e6a0fa21fa183e97330d2bd43dd5508b
#
_cell.length_a   1.000
_cell.length_b   1.000
_cell.length_c   1.000
_cell.angle_alpha   90.00
_cell.angle_beta   90.00
_cell.angle_gamma   90.00
#
_symmetry.space_group_name_H-M   'P 1'
#
loop_
_entity.id
_entity.type
_entity.pdbx_description
1 polymer ?
#
loop_
_entity_poly.entity_id
_entity_poly.type
_entity_poly.pdbx_seq_one_letter_code
_entity_poly.pdbx_strand_id
1 'polypeptide(L)'
;MHIEVSGNGPDLVLLHGWAMHGEVFAPLVDQLRSHFTVHVVDLPGHGRSVEDSTPLRLPYVVNAIAAATPPAVWCGWSLGGLFAQHAAATVPKVRGLVMLASSPRFVRGQGWPEGADAAVLTQLGQALHDDFASTIERFLALDVMATPQARQQMQQLRQRLLALPPAPRVLQEGLKLLQDTDLRGALSGLPRPSLWMAGQRDRVVTPAAMQAAAALAPRAHALTIAQGGHAPFLARPEQVGQALQQFVATLA
;
A
#
# COMPACT_ATOMS: atom_id res chain seq x y z
N MET A 1 15.04 -8.03 -6.43
CA MET A 1 14.10 -7.10 -5.78
C MET A 1 14.91 -6.07 -5.00
N HIS A 2 14.67 -4.79 -5.22
CA HIS A 2 15.33 -3.69 -4.53
C HIS A 2 14.59 -3.36 -3.22
N ILE A 3 15.35 -3.16 -2.14
CA ILE A 3 14.84 -2.72 -0.84
C ILE A 3 15.76 -1.61 -0.35
N GLU A 4 15.21 -0.41 -0.19
CA GLU A 4 15.91 0.71 0.43
C GLU A 4 15.68 0.71 1.93
N VAL A 5 16.76 0.81 2.71
CA VAL A 5 16.70 0.79 4.18
C VAL A 5 17.20 2.11 4.72
N SER A 6 16.43 2.72 5.62
CA SER A 6 16.79 3.99 6.26
C SER A 6 16.26 4.09 7.68
N GLY A 7 16.90 4.94 8.49
CA GLY A 7 16.50 5.20 9.87
C GLY A 7 16.99 4.16 10.88
N ASN A 8 16.46 4.22 12.10
CA ASN A 8 16.78 3.31 13.19
C ASN A 8 15.57 3.12 14.11
N GLY A 9 15.46 1.94 14.71
CA GLY A 9 14.35 1.56 15.59
C GLY A 9 13.72 0.25 15.17
N PRO A 10 12.48 -0.06 15.60
CA PRO A 10 11.74 -1.23 15.17
C PRO A 10 11.59 -1.28 13.64
N ASP A 11 11.68 -2.49 13.07
CA ASP A 11 11.61 -2.67 11.62
C ASP A 11 10.20 -2.51 11.07
N LEU A 12 10.06 -1.73 10.00
CA LEU A 12 8.81 -1.46 9.28
C LEU A 12 9.02 -1.65 7.78
N VAL A 13 8.28 -2.57 7.17
CA VAL A 13 8.29 -2.82 5.72
C VAL A 13 7.16 -2.04 5.06
N LEU A 14 7.47 -1.25 4.04
CA LEU A 14 6.50 -0.49 3.24
C LEU A 14 6.37 -1.09 1.83
N LEU A 15 5.14 -1.43 1.43
CA LEU A 15 4.80 -2.01 0.14
C LEU A 15 3.89 -1.06 -0.64
N HIS A 16 4.34 -0.61 -1.81
CA HIS A 16 3.62 0.36 -2.64
C HIS A 16 2.41 -0.22 -3.37
N GLY A 17 1.58 0.67 -3.89
CA GLY A 17 0.40 0.35 -4.68
C GLY A 17 0.73 0.02 -6.15
N TRP A 18 -0.31 -0.38 -6.90
CA TRP A 18 -0.24 -0.70 -8.31
C TRP A 18 0.31 0.46 -9.14
N ALA A 19 1.15 0.15 -10.12
CA ALA A 19 1.79 1.10 -11.05
C ALA A 19 2.74 2.13 -10.40
N MET A 20 3.02 2.01 -9.09
CA MET A 20 3.92 2.88 -8.35
C MET A 20 5.25 2.18 -8.02
N HIS A 21 6.13 2.86 -7.30
CA HIS A 21 7.32 2.28 -6.67
C HIS A 21 7.60 2.97 -5.32
N GLY A 22 8.62 2.51 -4.60
CA GLY A 22 8.88 2.91 -3.22
C GLY A 22 9.05 4.41 -2.98
N GLU A 23 9.52 5.17 -3.98
CA GLU A 23 9.68 6.62 -3.87
C GLU A 23 8.36 7.35 -3.53
N VAL A 24 7.21 6.73 -3.79
CA VAL A 24 5.91 7.28 -3.39
C VAL A 24 5.82 7.54 -1.88
N PHE A 25 6.56 6.78 -1.08
CA PHE A 25 6.58 6.91 0.37
C PHE A 25 7.55 7.97 0.90
N ALA A 26 8.30 8.69 0.06
CA ALA A 26 9.32 9.63 0.52
C ALA A 26 8.81 10.62 1.60
N PRO A 27 7.64 11.27 1.48
CA PRO A 27 7.12 12.15 2.53
C PRO A 27 6.82 11.41 3.85
N LEU A 28 6.38 10.16 3.78
CA LEU A 28 6.11 9.34 4.96
C LEU A 28 7.41 8.83 5.60
N VAL A 29 8.39 8.41 4.81
CA VAL A 29 9.71 7.96 5.28
C VAL A 29 10.40 9.06 6.08
N ASP A 30 10.29 10.33 5.64
CA ASP A 30 10.84 11.47 6.38
C ASP A 30 10.25 11.61 7.79
N GLN A 31 8.99 11.21 8.00
CA GLN A 31 8.35 11.19 9.32
C GLN A 31 8.72 9.95 10.15
N LEU A 32 9.10 8.86 9.50
CA LEU A 32 9.29 7.56 10.15
C LEU A 32 10.74 7.25 10.52
N ARG A 33 11.72 7.71 9.74
CA ARG A 33 13.14 7.32 9.87
C ARG A 33 13.80 7.66 11.21
N SER A 34 13.22 8.58 11.98
CA SER A 34 13.69 8.88 13.35
C SER A 34 13.14 7.92 14.41
N HIS A 35 12.20 7.04 14.04
CA HIS A 35 11.50 6.13 14.95
C HIS A 35 11.54 4.67 14.52
N PHE A 36 11.87 4.39 13.25
CA PHE A 36 11.85 3.06 12.64
C PHE A 36 13.06 2.84 11.75
N THR A 37 13.49 1.59 11.66
CA THR A 37 14.25 1.10 10.51
C THR A 37 13.24 0.77 9.41
N VAL A 38 13.16 1.66 8.40
CA VAL A 38 12.16 1.58 7.33
C VAL A 38 12.74 0.84 6.14
N HIS A 39 12.08 -0.25 5.73
CA HIS A 39 12.40 -1.04 4.55
C HIS A 39 11.40 -0.73 3.44
N VAL A 40 11.76 0.12 2.50
CA VAL A 40 10.92 0.48 1.35
C VAL A 40 11.20 -0.48 0.21
N VAL A 41 10.19 -1.26 -0.16
CA VAL A 41 10.32 -2.30 -1.19
C VAL A 41 9.82 -1.79 -2.52
N ASP A 42 10.65 -1.88 -3.57
CA ASP A 42 10.17 -1.83 -4.95
C ASP A 42 9.72 -3.24 -5.35
N LEU A 43 8.42 -3.45 -5.53
CA LEU A 43 7.85 -4.73 -5.93
C LEU A 43 8.43 -5.20 -7.28
N PRO A 44 8.49 -6.52 -7.56
CA PRO A 44 9.01 -7.03 -8.83
C PRO A 44 8.40 -6.32 -10.04
N GLY A 45 9.25 -5.92 -10.99
CA GLY A 45 8.85 -5.20 -12.19
C GLY A 45 8.52 -3.72 -11.99
N HIS A 46 8.75 -3.16 -10.80
CA HIS A 46 8.51 -1.75 -10.50
C HIS A 46 9.78 -1.03 -10.05
N GLY A 47 9.89 0.27 -10.35
CA GLY A 47 10.98 1.12 -9.89
C GLY A 47 12.36 0.51 -10.17
N ARG A 48 13.21 0.46 -9.14
CA ARG A 48 14.56 -0.14 -9.23
C ARG A 48 14.54 -1.66 -9.32
N SER A 49 13.38 -2.29 -9.17
CA SER A 49 13.14 -3.72 -9.42
C SER A 49 12.55 -4.01 -10.80
N VAL A 50 12.63 -3.07 -11.77
CA VAL A 50 12.02 -3.21 -13.10
C VAL A 50 12.46 -4.47 -13.83
N GLU A 51 13.74 -4.88 -13.66
CA GLU A 51 14.31 -6.09 -14.25
C GLU A 51 14.04 -7.38 -13.44
N ASP A 52 13.43 -7.26 -12.27
CA ASP A 52 13.07 -8.42 -11.45
C ASP A 52 11.88 -9.16 -12.09
N SER A 53 12.16 -10.36 -12.62
CA SER A 53 11.18 -11.19 -13.32
C SER A 53 10.33 -12.07 -12.41
N THR A 54 10.46 -11.96 -11.09
CA THR A 54 9.60 -12.67 -10.13
C THR A 54 8.13 -12.42 -10.46
N PRO A 55 7.30 -13.46 -10.63
CA PRO A 55 5.88 -13.29 -10.90
C PRO A 55 5.20 -12.49 -9.79
N LEU A 56 4.36 -11.51 -10.15
CA LEU A 56 3.63 -10.70 -9.19
C LEU A 56 2.45 -11.50 -8.59
N ARG A 57 2.79 -12.53 -7.81
CA ARG A 57 1.85 -13.42 -7.10
C ARG A 57 2.15 -13.42 -5.62
N LEU A 58 1.11 -13.48 -4.78
CA LEU A 58 1.23 -13.32 -3.34
C LEU A 58 2.32 -14.20 -2.71
N PRO A 59 2.37 -15.54 -2.90
CA PRO A 59 3.38 -16.37 -2.24
C PRO A 59 4.82 -16.05 -2.68
N TYR A 60 5.03 -15.80 -3.97
CA TYR A 60 6.39 -15.55 -4.50
C TYR A 60 6.96 -14.25 -3.97
N VAL A 61 6.20 -13.16 -4.08
CA VAL A 61 6.62 -11.83 -3.63
C VAL A 61 6.79 -11.80 -2.10
N VAL A 62 5.83 -12.35 -1.36
CA VAL A 62 5.88 -12.40 0.11
C VAL A 62 7.08 -13.18 0.59
N ASN A 63 7.36 -14.36 0.03
CA ASN A 63 8.53 -15.15 0.42
C ASN A 63 9.85 -14.45 0.10
N ALA A 64 9.95 -13.78 -1.05
CA ALA A 64 11.15 -13.03 -1.42
C ALA A 64 11.41 -11.85 -0.47
N ILE A 65 10.38 -11.05 -0.14
CA ILE A 65 10.50 -9.95 0.84
C ILE A 65 10.83 -10.51 2.22
N ALA A 66 10.12 -11.55 2.64
CA ALA A 66 10.36 -12.18 3.92
C ALA A 66 11.78 -12.74 4.06
N ALA A 67 12.39 -13.28 3.02
CA ALA A 67 13.79 -13.73 3.04
C ALA A 67 14.77 -12.56 3.21
N ALA A 68 14.44 -11.38 2.67
CA ALA A 68 15.32 -10.22 2.59
C ALA A 68 15.13 -9.20 3.74
N THR A 69 14.10 -9.35 4.59
CA THR A 69 13.79 -8.41 5.68
C THR A 69 13.84 -9.10 7.05
N PRO A 70 14.16 -8.38 8.15
CA PRO A 70 14.07 -8.90 9.51
C PRO A 70 12.61 -9.09 9.96
N PRO A 71 12.37 -9.59 11.20
CA PRO A 71 11.04 -9.57 11.81
C PRO A 71 10.51 -8.13 11.92
N ALA A 72 9.39 -7.82 11.26
CA ALA A 72 8.91 -6.45 11.07
C ALA A 72 7.38 -6.35 11.11
N VAL A 73 6.88 -5.13 11.28
CA VAL A 73 5.50 -4.75 10.92
C VAL A 73 5.46 -4.51 9.40
N TRP A 74 4.45 -5.04 8.73
CA TRP A 74 4.28 -4.86 7.29
C TRP A 74 3.12 -3.90 7.02
N CYS A 75 3.42 -2.81 6.33
CA CYS A 75 2.47 -1.81 5.90
C CYS A 75 2.32 -1.86 4.37
N GLY A 76 1.14 -2.22 3.89
CA GLY A 76 0.84 -2.26 2.47
C GLY A 76 -0.18 -1.21 2.08
N TRP A 77 0.17 -0.39 1.09
CA TRP A 77 -0.73 0.58 0.49
C TRP A 77 -1.40 -0.01 -0.76
N SER A 78 -2.73 0.12 -0.84
CA SER A 78 -3.51 -0.32 -2.02
C SER A 78 -3.17 -1.78 -2.39
N LEU A 79 -2.68 -2.06 -3.61
CA LEU A 79 -2.21 -3.39 -4.02
C LEU A 79 -1.19 -3.99 -3.03
N GLY A 80 -0.29 -3.17 -2.49
CA GLY A 80 0.71 -3.60 -1.49
C GLY A 80 0.10 -4.23 -0.25
N GLY A 81 -1.13 -3.83 0.12
CA GLY A 81 -1.86 -4.40 1.24
C GLY A 81 -2.25 -5.86 1.04
N LEU A 82 -2.49 -6.32 -0.19
CA LEU A 82 -2.73 -7.75 -0.45
C LEU A 82 -1.51 -8.60 -0.08
N PHE A 83 -0.30 -8.13 -0.42
CA PHE A 83 0.94 -8.80 -0.03
C PHE A 83 1.16 -8.74 1.48
N ALA A 84 0.95 -7.57 2.11
CA ALA A 84 1.10 -7.41 3.56
C ALA A 84 0.11 -8.30 4.33
N GLN A 85 -1.16 -8.37 3.90
CA GLN A 85 -2.18 -9.23 4.53
C GLN A 85 -1.85 -10.71 4.37
N HIS A 86 -1.44 -11.14 3.17
CA HIS A 86 -1.02 -12.52 2.94
C HIS A 86 0.20 -12.87 3.82
N ALA A 87 1.17 -11.98 3.91
CA ALA A 87 2.34 -12.15 4.78
C ALA A 87 1.95 -12.27 6.26
N ALA A 88 1.05 -11.42 6.75
CA ALA A 88 0.60 -11.45 8.15
C ALA A 88 -0.13 -12.76 8.50
N ALA A 89 -0.78 -13.39 7.54
CA ALA A 89 -1.46 -14.68 7.71
C ALA A 89 -0.50 -15.89 7.63
N THR A 90 0.60 -15.78 6.86
CA THR A 90 1.42 -16.96 6.48
C THR A 90 2.87 -16.91 6.95
N VAL A 91 3.42 -15.73 7.27
CA VAL A 91 4.83 -15.54 7.61
C VAL A 91 5.01 -15.29 9.11
N PRO A 92 5.65 -16.19 9.88
CA PRO A 92 5.75 -16.08 11.35
C PRO A 92 6.48 -14.82 11.83
N LYS A 93 7.43 -14.28 11.06
CA LYS A 93 8.20 -13.11 11.45
C LYS A 93 7.50 -11.76 11.19
N VAL A 94 6.32 -11.73 10.56
CA VAL A 94 5.48 -10.54 10.50
C VAL A 94 4.91 -10.29 11.90
N ARG A 95 5.20 -9.12 12.47
CA ARG A 95 4.82 -8.75 13.84
C ARG A 95 3.45 -8.10 13.93
N GLY A 96 3.04 -7.40 12.88
CA GLY A 96 1.77 -6.70 12.76
C GLY A 96 1.46 -6.37 11.32
N LEU A 97 0.19 -6.13 11.03
CA LEU A 97 -0.31 -5.76 9.71
C LEU A 97 -0.80 -4.33 9.71
N VAL A 98 -0.40 -3.54 8.72
CA VAL A 98 -1.02 -2.24 8.45
C VAL A 98 -1.58 -2.25 7.03
N MET A 99 -2.89 -2.08 6.93
CA MET A 99 -3.62 -1.89 5.67
C MET A 99 -3.82 -0.38 5.46
N LEU A 100 -3.14 0.19 4.48
CA LEU A 100 -3.21 1.60 4.18
C LEU A 100 -3.96 1.80 2.87
N ALA A 101 -5.20 2.33 2.94
CA ALA A 101 -6.09 2.48 1.79
C ALA A 101 -6.12 1.21 0.91
N SER A 102 -6.31 0.05 1.53
CA SER A 102 -6.30 -1.27 0.89
C SER A 102 -7.49 -2.11 1.32
N SER A 103 -7.75 -3.20 0.62
CA SER A 103 -8.92 -4.05 0.86
C SER A 103 -8.53 -5.53 0.74
N PRO A 104 -9.13 -6.43 1.54
CA PRO A 104 -8.96 -7.87 1.35
C PRO A 104 -9.57 -8.36 0.04
N ARG A 105 -10.49 -7.56 -0.54
CA ARG A 105 -11.11 -7.77 -1.84
C ARG A 105 -11.47 -6.42 -2.44
N PHE A 106 -10.88 -6.08 -3.57
CA PHE A 106 -11.09 -4.78 -4.22
C PHE A 106 -12.40 -4.71 -5.01
N VAL A 107 -12.81 -5.82 -5.61
CA VAL A 107 -14.00 -5.88 -6.47
C VAL A 107 -15.23 -6.32 -5.68
N ARG A 108 -16.34 -5.62 -5.92
CA ARG A 108 -17.66 -5.97 -5.39
C ARG A 108 -18.05 -7.42 -5.77
N GLY A 109 -18.67 -8.12 -4.85
CA GLY A 109 -19.13 -9.49 -5.10
C GLY A 109 -19.95 -10.03 -3.94
N GLN A 110 -20.24 -11.31 -3.97
CA GLN A 110 -21.06 -11.95 -2.95
C GLN A 110 -20.50 -11.69 -1.54
N GLY A 111 -21.35 -11.17 -0.65
CA GLY A 111 -20.98 -10.85 0.72
C GLY A 111 -19.94 -9.73 0.86
N TRP A 112 -19.73 -8.91 -0.20
CA TRP A 112 -18.81 -7.77 -0.20
C TRP A 112 -19.34 -6.62 -1.08
N PRO A 113 -20.35 -5.87 -0.62
CA PRO A 113 -20.88 -4.73 -1.35
C PRO A 113 -19.92 -3.51 -1.35
N GLU A 114 -18.95 -3.48 -0.44
CA GLU A 114 -17.99 -2.37 -0.25
C GLU A 114 -16.93 -2.31 -1.34
N GLY A 115 -16.75 -3.36 -2.13
CA GLY A 115 -15.81 -3.37 -3.24
C GLY A 115 -16.22 -2.41 -4.37
N ALA A 116 -15.23 -1.97 -5.15
CA ALA A 116 -15.46 -1.19 -6.36
C ALA A 116 -16.09 -2.04 -7.47
N ASP A 117 -16.71 -1.39 -8.45
CA ASP A 117 -17.10 -2.07 -9.69
C ASP A 117 -15.85 -2.53 -10.45
N ALA A 118 -15.86 -3.75 -10.97
CA ALA A 118 -14.74 -4.30 -11.73
C ALA A 118 -14.39 -3.43 -12.96
N ALA A 119 -15.39 -2.77 -13.56
CA ALA A 119 -15.20 -1.88 -14.69
C ALA A 119 -14.29 -0.68 -14.35
N VAL A 120 -14.31 -0.18 -13.10
CA VAL A 120 -13.45 0.93 -12.67
C VAL A 120 -11.98 0.52 -12.72
N LEU A 121 -11.64 -0.68 -12.23
CA LEU A 121 -10.27 -1.19 -12.28
C LEU A 121 -9.82 -1.47 -13.72
N THR A 122 -10.71 -2.01 -14.56
CA THR A 122 -10.44 -2.26 -15.97
C THR A 122 -10.16 -0.95 -16.72
N GLN A 123 -10.97 0.09 -16.50
CA GLN A 123 -10.77 1.41 -17.10
C GLN A 123 -9.46 2.06 -16.64
N LEU A 124 -9.10 1.92 -15.37
CA LEU A 124 -7.82 2.41 -14.85
C LEU A 124 -6.65 1.65 -15.49
N GLY A 125 -6.77 0.33 -15.67
CA GLY A 125 -5.77 -0.48 -16.36
C GLY A 125 -5.57 -0.05 -17.81
N GLN A 126 -6.65 0.22 -18.52
CA GLN A 126 -6.60 0.73 -19.89
C GLN A 126 -5.95 2.13 -19.94
N ALA A 127 -6.34 3.03 -19.04
CA ALA A 127 -5.76 4.37 -18.98
C ALA A 127 -4.24 4.34 -18.69
N LEU A 128 -3.78 3.44 -17.80
CA LEU A 128 -2.35 3.25 -17.53
C LEU A 128 -1.59 2.67 -18.73
N HIS A 129 -2.26 1.82 -19.52
CA HIS A 129 -1.68 1.26 -20.74
C HIS A 129 -1.55 2.33 -21.84
N ASP A 130 -2.60 3.13 -22.03
CA ASP A 130 -2.70 4.11 -23.13
C ASP A 130 -1.84 5.36 -22.87
N ASP A 131 -1.88 5.88 -21.63
CA ASP A 131 -1.11 7.07 -21.22
C ASP A 131 -0.77 6.98 -19.71
N PHE A 132 0.33 6.29 -19.44
CA PHE A 132 0.85 6.11 -18.08
C PHE A 132 1.09 7.45 -17.38
N ALA A 133 1.77 8.39 -18.05
CA ALA A 133 2.18 9.65 -17.46
C ALA A 133 0.99 10.49 -17.00
N SER A 134 0.03 10.75 -17.91
CA SER A 134 -1.17 11.53 -17.57
C SER A 134 -2.05 10.84 -16.55
N THR A 135 -2.07 9.50 -16.53
CA THR A 135 -2.85 8.75 -15.53
C THR A 135 -2.24 8.89 -14.14
N ILE A 136 -0.90 8.79 -14.01
CA ILE A 136 -0.19 9.03 -12.76
C ILE A 136 -0.34 10.49 -12.30
N GLU A 137 -0.28 11.45 -13.21
CA GLU A 137 -0.51 12.87 -12.89
C GLU A 137 -1.89 13.11 -12.30
N ARG A 138 -2.93 12.58 -12.93
CA ARG A 138 -4.32 12.69 -12.43
C ARG A 138 -4.47 12.04 -11.06
N PHE A 139 -3.85 10.88 -10.87
CA PHE A 139 -3.87 10.18 -9.58
C PHE A 139 -3.23 11.05 -8.48
N LEU A 140 -2.01 11.54 -8.70
CA LEU A 140 -1.30 12.38 -7.73
C LEU A 140 -2.02 13.69 -7.44
N ALA A 141 -2.69 14.28 -8.43
CA ALA A 141 -3.44 15.54 -8.27
C ALA A 141 -4.62 15.42 -7.30
N LEU A 142 -5.19 14.23 -7.11
CA LEU A 142 -6.31 14.00 -6.18
C LEU A 142 -5.91 14.14 -4.70
N ASP A 143 -4.63 13.93 -4.36
CA ASP A 143 -4.11 13.95 -2.99
C ASP A 143 -3.29 15.22 -2.67
N VAL A 144 -3.21 16.20 -3.61
CA VAL A 144 -2.39 17.40 -3.41
C VAL A 144 -3.00 18.37 -2.40
N MET A 145 -2.19 18.77 -1.42
CA MET A 145 -2.45 19.88 -0.52
C MET A 145 -2.29 21.23 -1.23
N ALA A 146 -3.10 22.22 -0.83
CA ALA A 146 -3.15 23.53 -1.49
C ALA A 146 -1.91 24.44 -1.29
N THR A 147 -0.89 24.05 -0.52
CA THR A 147 0.27 24.90 -0.24
C THR A 147 1.30 24.86 -1.39
N PRO A 148 2.03 25.97 -1.65
CA PRO A 148 3.08 26.00 -2.68
C PRO A 148 4.16 24.94 -2.45
N GLN A 149 4.55 24.71 -1.20
CA GLN A 149 5.57 23.74 -0.82
C GLN A 149 5.12 22.30 -1.12
N ALA A 150 3.86 21.95 -0.78
CA ALA A 150 3.30 20.64 -1.09
C ALA A 150 3.21 20.39 -2.61
N ARG A 151 2.91 21.44 -3.39
CA ARG A 151 2.91 21.33 -4.88
C ARG A 151 4.31 21.05 -5.41
N GLN A 152 5.34 21.71 -4.89
CA GLN A 152 6.73 21.49 -5.33
C GLN A 152 7.19 20.06 -4.98
N GLN A 153 6.92 19.59 -3.76
CA GLN A 153 7.22 18.21 -3.35
C GLN A 153 6.53 17.18 -4.24
N MET A 154 5.25 17.43 -4.57
CA MET A 154 4.48 16.55 -5.46
C MET A 154 5.02 16.55 -6.89
N GLN A 155 5.47 17.69 -7.41
CA GLN A 155 6.10 17.76 -8.72
C GLN A 155 7.42 16.96 -8.76
N GLN A 156 8.24 17.04 -7.71
CA GLN A 156 9.46 16.23 -7.60
C GLN A 156 9.15 14.74 -7.51
N LEU A 157 8.16 14.35 -6.69
CA LEU A 157 7.71 12.98 -6.61
C LEU A 157 7.23 12.45 -7.95
N ARG A 158 6.41 13.22 -8.67
CA ARG A 158 5.96 12.89 -10.02
C ARG A 158 7.13 12.62 -10.97
N GLN A 159 8.13 13.51 -10.99
CA GLN A 159 9.31 13.32 -11.85
C GLN A 159 10.03 12.00 -11.54
N ARG A 160 10.19 11.66 -10.26
CA ARG A 160 10.81 10.40 -9.85
C ARG A 160 9.99 9.18 -10.27
N LEU A 161 8.66 9.21 -10.07
CA LEU A 161 7.77 8.12 -10.48
C LEU A 161 7.77 7.91 -11.99
N LEU A 162 7.79 8.99 -12.78
CA LEU A 162 7.82 8.89 -14.24
C LEU A 162 9.19 8.50 -14.81
N ALA A 163 10.27 8.71 -14.06
CA ALA A 163 11.61 8.30 -14.48
C ALA A 163 11.83 6.77 -14.44
N LEU A 164 11.04 6.05 -13.65
CA LEU A 164 11.15 4.60 -13.45
C LEU A 164 9.78 3.92 -13.64
N PRO A 165 9.21 3.91 -14.85
CA PRO A 165 7.91 3.30 -15.09
C PRO A 165 7.96 1.78 -14.86
N PRO A 166 6.85 1.17 -14.43
CA PRO A 166 6.77 -0.27 -14.23
C PRO A 166 6.89 -1.03 -15.55
N ALA A 167 7.38 -2.26 -15.48
CA ALA A 167 7.37 -3.16 -16.63
C ALA A 167 5.93 -3.43 -17.08
N PRO A 168 5.62 -3.45 -18.40
CA PRO A 168 4.24 -3.63 -18.89
C PRO A 168 3.53 -4.88 -18.36
N ARG A 169 4.27 -5.99 -18.14
CA ARG A 169 3.70 -7.23 -17.61
C ARG A 169 3.08 -7.05 -16.23
N VAL A 170 3.71 -6.25 -15.33
CA VAL A 170 3.22 -6.11 -13.95
C VAL A 170 2.00 -5.21 -13.85
N LEU A 171 1.71 -4.39 -14.85
CA LEU A 171 0.44 -3.68 -14.94
C LEU A 171 -0.72 -4.66 -15.11
N GLN A 172 -0.56 -5.67 -15.97
CA GLN A 172 -1.57 -6.71 -16.18
C GLN A 172 -1.66 -7.67 -14.98
N GLU A 173 -0.52 -8.11 -14.45
CA GLU A 173 -0.48 -8.98 -13.26
C GLU A 173 -1.09 -8.29 -12.03
N GLY A 174 -0.81 -6.99 -11.81
CA GLY A 174 -1.38 -6.21 -10.73
C GLY A 174 -2.88 -6.00 -10.87
N LEU A 175 -3.36 -5.69 -12.09
CA LEU A 175 -4.79 -5.60 -12.37
C LEU A 175 -5.50 -6.91 -12.04
N LYS A 176 -4.92 -8.04 -12.48
CA LYS A 176 -5.47 -9.37 -12.18
C LYS A 176 -5.50 -9.64 -10.67
N LEU A 177 -4.45 -9.28 -9.92
CA LEU A 177 -4.46 -9.41 -8.46
C LEU A 177 -5.59 -8.59 -7.83
N LEU A 178 -5.79 -7.34 -8.26
CA LEU A 178 -6.86 -6.47 -7.73
C LEU A 178 -8.26 -7.02 -8.06
N GLN A 179 -8.44 -7.64 -9.24
CA GLN A 179 -9.72 -8.17 -9.67
C GLN A 179 -10.07 -9.52 -9.03
N ASP A 180 -9.10 -10.42 -8.92
CA ASP A 180 -9.36 -11.84 -8.61
C ASP A 180 -9.11 -12.20 -7.14
N THR A 181 -8.36 -11.37 -6.38
CA THR A 181 -7.96 -11.73 -5.02
C THR A 181 -9.10 -11.52 -4.01
N ASP A 182 -9.35 -12.54 -3.20
CA ASP A 182 -10.24 -12.47 -2.04
C ASP A 182 -9.55 -13.08 -0.81
N LEU A 183 -9.07 -12.24 0.08
CA LEU A 183 -8.39 -12.63 1.33
C LEU A 183 -9.29 -12.50 2.57
N ARG A 184 -10.61 -12.27 2.41
CA ARG A 184 -11.54 -12.10 3.54
C ARG A 184 -11.58 -13.33 4.45
N GLY A 185 -11.53 -14.53 3.85
CA GLY A 185 -11.55 -15.79 4.59
C GLY A 185 -10.41 -15.99 5.57
N ALA A 186 -9.27 -15.30 5.36
CA ALA A 186 -8.12 -15.38 6.27
C ALA A 186 -8.20 -14.41 7.46
N LEU A 187 -9.12 -13.43 7.45
CA LEU A 187 -9.16 -12.38 8.45
C LEU A 187 -9.61 -12.85 9.83
N SER A 188 -10.61 -13.73 9.91
CA SER A 188 -11.11 -14.25 11.19
C SER A 188 -10.07 -15.04 11.98
N GLY A 189 -9.12 -15.64 11.29
CA GLY A 189 -7.98 -16.37 11.86
C GLY A 189 -6.67 -15.57 11.86
N LEU A 190 -6.69 -14.27 11.58
CA LEU A 190 -5.46 -13.48 11.49
C LEU A 190 -4.70 -13.48 12.81
N PRO A 191 -3.47 -14.04 12.86
CA PRO A 191 -2.75 -14.23 14.13
C PRO A 191 -2.07 -12.95 14.64
N ARG A 192 -2.10 -11.87 13.84
CA ARG A 192 -1.41 -10.61 14.14
C ARG A 192 -2.38 -9.48 14.42
N PRO A 193 -2.03 -8.55 15.32
CA PRO A 193 -2.74 -7.26 15.41
C PRO A 193 -2.69 -6.52 14.09
N SER A 194 -3.74 -5.77 13.78
CA SER A 194 -3.82 -5.04 12.51
C SER A 194 -4.40 -3.64 12.67
N LEU A 195 -3.83 -2.70 11.90
CA LEU A 195 -4.29 -1.32 11.76
C LEU A 195 -4.80 -1.10 10.33
N TRP A 196 -6.00 -0.56 10.21
CA TRP A 196 -6.68 -0.32 8.93
C TRP A 196 -6.90 1.17 8.76
N MET A 197 -6.11 1.83 7.90
CA MET A 197 -6.14 3.28 7.69
C MET A 197 -6.74 3.63 6.34
N ALA A 198 -7.84 4.37 6.33
CA ALA A 198 -8.48 4.92 5.14
C ALA A 198 -8.32 6.43 5.06
N GLY A 199 -8.19 6.99 3.87
CA GLY A 199 -8.40 8.42 3.67
C GLY A 199 -9.91 8.75 3.67
N GLN A 200 -10.31 9.83 4.34
CA GLN A 200 -11.73 10.25 4.43
C GLN A 200 -12.40 10.43 3.07
N ARG A 201 -11.62 10.85 2.06
CA ARG A 201 -12.08 11.14 0.69
C ARG A 201 -11.74 10.04 -0.30
N ASP A 202 -11.23 8.90 0.17
CA ASP A 202 -10.90 7.77 -0.69
C ASP A 202 -12.16 7.23 -1.37
N ARG A 203 -12.14 7.20 -2.71
CA ARG A 203 -13.23 6.68 -3.54
C ARG A 203 -12.89 5.32 -4.18
N VAL A 204 -11.66 4.85 -4.00
CA VAL A 204 -11.21 3.54 -4.49
C VAL A 204 -11.42 2.50 -3.40
N VAL A 205 -10.91 2.80 -2.18
CA VAL A 205 -11.12 1.98 -0.99
C VAL A 205 -11.74 2.88 0.09
N THR A 206 -13.05 2.86 0.18
CA THR A 206 -13.79 3.76 1.07
C THR A 206 -13.50 3.48 2.55
N PRO A 207 -13.64 4.50 3.45
CA PRO A 207 -13.58 4.26 4.90
C PRO A 207 -14.53 3.15 5.36
N ALA A 208 -15.72 3.05 4.76
CA ALA A 208 -16.68 1.99 5.07
C ALA A 208 -16.13 0.59 4.72
N ALA A 209 -15.48 0.44 3.57
CA ALA A 209 -14.82 -0.80 3.18
C ALA A 209 -13.71 -1.20 4.16
N MET A 210 -12.90 -0.22 4.60
CA MET A 210 -11.84 -0.47 5.58
C MET A 210 -12.38 -0.85 6.95
N GLN A 211 -13.46 -0.22 7.40
CA GLN A 211 -14.15 -0.56 8.65
C GLN A 211 -14.78 -1.95 8.59
N ALA A 212 -15.45 -2.28 7.48
CA ALA A 212 -16.04 -3.60 7.26
C ALA A 212 -14.96 -4.70 7.24
N ALA A 213 -13.82 -4.45 6.60
CA ALA A 213 -12.69 -5.38 6.59
C ALA A 213 -12.07 -5.57 7.99
N ALA A 214 -11.85 -4.47 8.72
CA ALA A 214 -11.33 -4.51 10.08
C ALA A 214 -12.24 -5.32 11.02
N ALA A 215 -13.56 -5.19 10.87
CA ALA A 215 -14.54 -5.94 11.68
C ALA A 215 -14.46 -7.47 11.49
N LEU A 216 -13.82 -7.96 10.42
CA LEU A 216 -13.61 -9.38 10.19
C LEU A 216 -12.38 -9.94 10.95
N ALA A 217 -11.49 -9.08 11.45
CA ALA A 217 -10.24 -9.49 12.09
C ALA A 217 -10.31 -9.29 13.63
N PRO A 218 -9.84 -10.27 14.44
CA PRO A 218 -10.10 -10.27 15.89
C PRO A 218 -9.35 -9.17 16.67
N ARG A 219 -8.23 -8.68 16.15
CA ARG A 219 -7.38 -7.65 16.79
C ARG A 219 -7.10 -6.53 15.80
N ALA A 220 -8.17 -5.91 15.30
CA ALA A 220 -8.09 -4.85 14.31
C ALA A 220 -8.55 -3.51 14.88
N HIS A 221 -7.86 -2.46 14.47
CA HIS A 221 -8.26 -1.08 14.70
C HIS A 221 -8.45 -0.38 13.35
N ALA A 222 -9.58 0.30 13.16
CA ALA A 222 -9.84 1.11 11.98
C ALA A 222 -9.65 2.60 12.31
N LEU A 223 -8.98 3.33 11.43
CA LEU A 223 -8.70 4.76 11.55
C LEU A 223 -8.99 5.45 10.22
N THR A 224 -9.69 6.59 10.27
CA THR A 224 -9.89 7.44 9.10
C THR A 224 -9.01 8.68 9.19
N ILE A 225 -8.17 8.89 8.18
CA ILE A 225 -7.29 10.06 8.05
C ILE A 225 -8.10 11.21 7.44
N ALA A 226 -8.30 12.26 8.23
CA ALA A 226 -9.07 13.43 7.81
C ALA A 226 -8.47 14.10 6.57
N GLN A 227 -9.33 14.43 5.60
CA GLN A 227 -8.95 15.05 4.33
C GLN A 227 -8.00 14.24 3.43
N GLY A 228 -7.64 13.01 3.80
CA GLY A 228 -6.85 12.10 2.96
C GLY A 228 -7.67 11.52 1.82
N GLY A 229 -7.05 11.31 0.66
CA GLY A 229 -7.57 10.55 -0.47
C GLY A 229 -7.09 9.09 -0.45
N HIS A 230 -6.84 8.50 -1.64
CA HIS A 230 -6.36 7.12 -1.76
C HIS A 230 -4.89 6.95 -1.34
N ALA A 231 -4.09 8.03 -1.34
CA ALA A 231 -2.75 8.05 -0.78
C ALA A 231 -2.68 9.02 0.43
N PRO A 232 -3.33 8.69 1.57
CA PRO A 232 -3.46 9.62 2.70
C PRO A 232 -2.11 10.06 3.27
N PHE A 233 -1.06 9.27 3.10
CA PHE A 233 0.31 9.58 3.51
C PHE A 233 0.98 10.68 2.66
N LEU A 234 0.45 10.99 1.46
CA LEU A 234 0.90 12.13 0.67
C LEU A 234 0.28 13.44 1.18
N ALA A 235 -1.00 13.38 1.54
CA ALA A 235 -1.74 14.54 2.04
C ALA A 235 -1.47 14.83 3.53
N ARG A 236 -1.25 13.79 4.33
CA ARG A 236 -1.15 13.84 5.81
C ARG A 236 -0.06 12.89 6.34
N PRO A 237 1.21 13.03 5.90
CA PRO A 237 2.29 12.12 6.30
C PRO A 237 2.48 12.07 7.83
N GLU A 238 2.30 13.21 8.54
CA GLU A 238 2.45 13.27 9.99
C GLU A 238 1.38 12.46 10.71
N GLN A 239 0.11 12.54 10.27
CA GLN A 239 -0.99 11.79 10.89
C GLN A 239 -0.82 10.28 10.68
N VAL A 240 -0.43 9.87 9.47
CA VAL A 240 -0.13 8.47 9.16
C VAL A 240 1.07 7.99 9.96
N GLY A 241 2.14 8.79 10.04
CA GLY A 241 3.33 8.48 10.82
C GLY A 241 3.03 8.29 12.31
N GLN A 242 2.25 9.19 12.91
CA GLN A 242 1.82 9.08 14.31
C GLN A 242 0.98 7.81 14.56
N ALA A 243 0.05 7.49 13.67
CA ALA A 243 -0.77 6.29 13.78
C ALA A 243 0.08 5.00 13.73
N LEU A 244 1.09 4.97 12.86
CA LEU A 244 2.05 3.87 12.78
C LEU A 244 2.87 3.73 14.07
N GLN A 245 3.38 4.85 14.63
CA GLN A 245 4.12 4.86 15.88
C GLN A 245 3.27 4.32 17.04
N GLN A 246 2.03 4.82 17.18
CA GLN A 246 1.10 4.37 18.20
C GLN A 246 0.79 2.89 18.06
N PHE A 247 0.50 2.43 16.85
CA PHE A 247 0.22 1.00 16.60
C PHE A 247 1.41 0.11 16.97
N VAL A 248 2.61 0.44 16.50
CA VAL A 248 3.80 -0.37 16.79
C VAL A 248 4.12 -0.40 18.29
N ALA A 249 3.91 0.69 19.00
CA ALA A 249 4.07 0.73 20.46
C ALA A 249 3.13 -0.24 21.21
N THR A 250 1.99 -0.63 20.63
CA THR A 250 1.08 -1.63 21.22
C THR A 250 1.55 -3.07 21.02
N LEU A 251 2.59 -3.30 20.22
CA LEU A 251 3.11 -4.63 19.88
C LEU A 251 4.31 -5.06 20.76
N ALA A 252 4.83 -4.11 21.54
CA ALA A 252 5.99 -4.30 22.42
C ALA A 252 5.67 -5.14 23.67
#